data_f75d188fe0c736ab9fbfe37de9b00ff2
#
_entry.id   f75d188fe0c736ab9fbfe37de9b00ff2
#
_cell.length_a   1.000
_cell.length_b   1.000
_cell.length_c   1.000
_cell.angle_alpha   90.00
_cell.angle_beta   90.00
_cell.angle_gamma   90.00
#
_symmetry.space_group_name_H-M   'P 1'
#
loop_
_entity.id
_entity.type
_entity.pdbx_description
1 polymer ?
#
loop_
_entity_poly.entity_id
_entity_poly.type
_entity_poly.pdbx_seq_one_letter_code
_entity_poly.pdbx_strand_id
1 'polypeptide(L)'
;MTLVFDTETTGKADFKKPPEHPCQPRIVQLGAILFDELEHVRAEVNLIVKPEGFNIPTEASNIHGITDVVAEQYGMNEKAVLQLFLGMCRKAKTLVAHNIKFDSIVIGRALAIHGMTYELSQNKFCTMEATTDILRLPGPYGYKWPKLTEAYFYCFKKKMTGAHDAMADVRGCAEVYFWLKKQK
;
A
#
# COMPACT_ATOMS: atom_id res chain seq x y z
N MET A 1 -8.01 12.46 -11.06
CA MET A 1 -7.17 12.33 -9.85
C MET A 1 -6.67 10.91 -9.72
N THR A 2 -5.49 10.73 -9.13
CA THR A 2 -4.83 9.44 -8.86
C THR A 2 -4.60 9.31 -7.36
N LEU A 3 -4.98 8.17 -6.76
CA LEU A 3 -4.69 7.84 -5.38
C LEU A 3 -3.57 6.79 -5.36
N VAL A 4 -2.45 7.14 -4.75
CA VAL A 4 -1.35 6.20 -4.45
C VAL A 4 -1.44 5.82 -2.99
N PHE A 5 -1.36 4.54 -2.66
CA PHE A 5 -1.50 4.06 -1.29
C PHE A 5 -0.64 2.82 -1.03
N ASP A 6 -0.38 2.59 0.24
CA ASP A 6 0.39 1.46 0.74
C ASP A 6 -0.06 1.09 2.16
N THR A 7 0.12 -0.17 2.56
CA THR A 7 -0.25 -0.65 3.89
C THR A 7 0.88 -1.43 4.54
N GLU A 8 1.26 -1.05 5.78
CA GLU A 8 2.02 -1.94 6.65
C GLU A 8 1.05 -2.85 7.42
N THR A 9 1.45 -4.09 7.64
CA THR A 9 0.52 -5.13 8.06
C THR A 9 1.12 -6.09 9.08
N THR A 10 0.27 -6.91 9.71
CA THR A 10 0.69 -7.97 10.64
C THR A 10 1.39 -9.16 9.96
N GLY A 11 1.51 -9.17 8.62
CA GLY A 11 2.16 -10.27 7.91
C GLY A 11 1.78 -10.34 6.43
N LYS A 12 1.95 -11.50 5.83
CA LYS A 12 1.75 -11.73 4.40
C LYS A 12 0.30 -12.16 4.10
N ALA A 13 -0.22 -11.72 2.95
CA ALA A 13 -1.51 -12.16 2.45
C ALA A 13 -1.44 -13.57 1.84
N ASP A 14 -2.48 -14.37 2.06
CA ASP A 14 -2.73 -15.62 1.33
C ASP A 14 -3.56 -15.32 0.07
N PHE A 15 -2.91 -15.26 -1.07
CA PHE A 15 -3.55 -14.97 -2.36
C PHE A 15 -4.51 -16.06 -2.87
N LYS A 16 -4.56 -17.22 -2.18
CA LYS A 16 -5.49 -18.33 -2.49
C LYS A 16 -6.79 -18.21 -1.74
N LYS A 17 -6.87 -17.33 -0.75
CA LYS A 17 -8.04 -17.09 0.08
C LYS A 17 -8.68 -15.74 -0.26
N PRO A 18 -10.00 -15.61 -0.11
CA PRO A 18 -10.67 -14.34 -0.35
C PRO A 18 -10.28 -13.29 0.72
N PRO A 19 -10.44 -11.99 0.42
CA PRO A 19 -10.04 -10.91 1.34
C PRO A 19 -10.66 -11.01 2.73
N GLU A 20 -11.93 -11.43 2.85
CA GLU A 20 -12.64 -11.55 4.11
C GLU A 20 -12.18 -12.74 4.98
N HIS A 21 -11.36 -13.64 4.44
CA HIS A 21 -10.90 -14.82 5.19
C HIS A 21 -10.08 -14.43 6.43
N PRO A 22 -10.32 -15.06 7.60
CA PRO A 22 -9.66 -14.68 8.87
C PRO A 22 -8.14 -14.76 8.89
N CYS A 23 -7.51 -15.55 8.00
CA CYS A 23 -6.06 -15.64 7.92
C CYS A 23 -5.39 -14.44 7.23
N GLN A 24 -6.17 -13.56 6.59
CA GLN A 24 -5.60 -12.37 5.96
C GLN A 24 -5.04 -11.41 7.00
N PRO A 25 -3.94 -10.71 6.69
CA PRO A 25 -3.28 -9.82 7.64
C PRO A 25 -4.17 -8.60 7.99
N ARG A 26 -3.89 -8.00 9.15
CA ARG A 26 -4.51 -6.77 9.63
C ARG A 26 -3.66 -5.57 9.25
N ILE A 27 -4.32 -4.43 9.07
CA ILE A 27 -3.62 -3.15 8.83
C ILE A 27 -2.92 -2.71 10.13
N VAL A 28 -1.67 -2.31 10.02
CA VAL A 28 -0.89 -1.66 11.10
C VAL A 28 -0.69 -0.17 10.80
N GLN A 29 -0.44 0.17 9.54
CA GLN A 29 -0.33 1.56 9.08
C GLN A 29 -0.96 1.67 7.68
N LEU A 30 -1.57 2.81 7.38
CA LEU A 30 -2.07 3.14 6.07
C LEU A 30 -1.55 4.49 5.64
N GLY A 31 -0.80 4.51 4.54
CA GLY A 31 -0.37 5.71 3.83
C GLY A 31 -1.18 5.90 2.55
N ALA A 32 -1.59 7.13 2.25
CA ALA A 32 -2.22 7.43 0.98
C ALA A 32 -2.04 8.90 0.57
N ILE A 33 -1.81 9.15 -0.71
CA ILE A 33 -1.72 10.49 -1.30
C ILE A 33 -2.63 10.58 -2.52
N LEU A 34 -3.49 11.59 -2.55
CA LEU A 34 -4.33 11.92 -3.67
C LEU A 34 -3.69 13.03 -4.50
N PHE A 35 -3.42 12.75 -5.76
CA PHE A 35 -2.85 13.68 -6.74
C PHE A 35 -3.91 14.14 -7.74
N ASP A 36 -3.82 15.40 -8.18
CA ASP A 36 -4.57 15.87 -9.33
C ASP A 36 -3.92 15.49 -10.67
N GLU A 37 -4.45 16.01 -11.77
CA GLU A 37 -3.96 15.72 -13.11
C GLU A 37 -2.61 16.40 -13.42
N LEU A 38 -2.22 17.41 -12.64
CA LEU A 38 -0.94 18.12 -12.70
C LEU A 38 0.08 17.57 -11.69
N GLU A 39 -0.17 16.42 -11.12
CA GLU A 39 0.69 15.75 -10.12
C GLU A 39 0.83 16.54 -8.79
N HIS A 40 -0.06 17.51 -8.50
CA HIS A 40 -0.07 18.20 -7.21
C HIS A 40 -0.80 17.37 -6.16
N VAL A 41 -0.23 17.34 -4.95
CA VAL A 41 -0.88 16.71 -3.78
C VAL A 41 -2.13 17.51 -3.39
N ARG A 42 -3.27 16.82 -3.25
CA ARG A 42 -4.56 17.38 -2.86
C ARG A 42 -5.04 16.89 -1.50
N ALA A 43 -4.63 15.69 -1.12
CA ALA A 43 -4.85 15.14 0.22
C ALA A 43 -3.76 14.13 0.53
N GLU A 44 -3.39 14.02 1.79
CA GLU A 44 -2.41 13.05 2.28
C GLU A 44 -2.86 12.54 3.64
N VAL A 45 -2.72 11.24 3.87
CA VAL A 45 -2.93 10.60 5.17
C VAL A 45 -1.81 9.61 5.45
N ASN A 46 -1.33 9.60 6.68
CA ASN A 46 -0.37 8.62 7.21
C ASN A 46 -0.80 8.26 8.62
N LEU A 47 -1.46 7.11 8.79
CA LEU A 47 -2.16 6.77 10.01
C LEU A 47 -1.79 5.38 10.49
N ILE A 48 -1.32 5.28 11.72
CA ILE A 48 -1.17 4.01 12.45
C ILE A 48 -2.57 3.57 12.89
N VAL A 49 -2.84 2.28 12.77
CA VAL A 49 -4.10 1.66 13.19
C VAL A 49 -3.93 1.07 14.59
N LYS A 50 -4.88 1.37 15.47
CA LYS A 50 -4.92 0.78 16.82
C LYS A 50 -5.27 -0.72 16.72
N PRO A 51 -4.48 -1.63 17.35
CA PRO A 51 -4.72 -3.06 17.26
C PRO A 51 -5.89 -3.50 18.15
N GLU A 52 -7.09 -3.54 17.60
CA GLU A 52 -8.27 -4.03 18.28
C GLU A 52 -8.50 -5.52 17.98
N GLY A 53 -8.28 -6.38 18.99
CA GLY A 53 -8.48 -7.84 18.90
C GLY A 53 -7.40 -8.59 18.11
N PHE A 54 -6.21 -8.01 17.96
CA PHE A 54 -5.03 -8.67 17.41
C PHE A 54 -3.75 -8.06 18.00
N ASN A 55 -2.63 -8.76 17.86
CA ASN A 55 -1.30 -8.24 18.19
C ASN A 55 -0.47 -8.10 16.93
N ILE A 56 0.52 -7.22 16.95
CA ILE A 56 1.49 -7.04 15.87
C ILE A 56 2.64 -8.03 16.08
N PRO A 57 2.83 -9.02 15.21
CA PRO A 57 3.93 -9.98 15.36
C PRO A 57 5.30 -9.29 15.34
N THR A 58 6.23 -9.79 16.15
CA THR A 58 7.60 -9.25 16.22
C THR A 58 8.29 -9.21 14.85
N GLU A 59 8.06 -10.24 14.02
CA GLU A 59 8.60 -10.31 12.67
C GLU A 59 8.10 -9.15 11.78
N ALA A 60 6.84 -8.75 11.94
CA ALA A 60 6.25 -7.62 11.22
C ALA A 60 6.80 -6.30 11.77
N SER A 61 6.79 -6.12 13.10
CA SER A 61 7.32 -4.90 13.73
C SER A 61 8.82 -4.69 13.47
N ASN A 62 9.60 -5.75 13.31
CA ASN A 62 11.01 -5.65 12.90
C ASN A 62 11.19 -5.10 11.46
N ILE A 63 10.16 -5.18 10.63
CA ILE A 63 10.19 -4.68 9.25
C ILE A 63 9.77 -3.20 9.22
N HIS A 64 8.59 -2.85 9.75
CA HIS A 64 8.02 -1.51 9.65
C HIS A 64 8.24 -0.63 10.91
N GLY A 65 8.82 -1.18 11.98
CA GLY A 65 9.17 -0.42 13.19
C GLY A 65 8.00 -0.11 14.14
N ILE A 66 6.76 -0.50 13.81
CA ILE A 66 5.58 -0.22 14.63
C ILE A 66 5.32 -1.42 15.55
N THR A 67 5.44 -1.21 16.86
CA THR A 67 5.14 -2.21 17.89
C THR A 67 3.71 -2.04 18.41
N ASP A 68 3.19 -3.04 19.14
CA ASP A 68 1.89 -2.92 19.84
C ASP A 68 1.85 -1.67 20.73
N VAL A 69 2.95 -1.36 21.45
CA VAL A 69 3.03 -0.18 22.31
C VAL A 69 2.84 1.11 21.53
N VAL A 70 3.51 1.24 20.38
CA VAL A 70 3.39 2.41 19.51
C VAL A 70 1.98 2.48 18.92
N ALA A 71 1.45 1.37 18.45
CA ALA A 71 0.12 1.31 17.85
C ALA A 71 -1.01 1.55 18.86
N GLU A 72 -0.87 1.09 20.10
CA GLU A 72 -1.83 1.41 21.18
C GLU A 72 -1.80 2.89 21.56
N GLN A 73 -0.62 3.50 21.59
CA GLN A 73 -0.44 4.89 22.02
C GLN A 73 -0.87 5.89 20.95
N TYR A 74 -0.56 5.63 19.68
CA TYR A 74 -0.72 6.60 18.58
C TYR A 74 -1.71 6.15 17.50
N GLY A 75 -2.14 4.89 17.54
CA GLY A 75 -3.04 4.32 16.56
C GLY A 75 -4.45 4.88 16.65
N MET A 76 -5.05 5.04 15.48
CA MET A 76 -6.44 5.45 15.32
C MET A 76 -7.35 4.23 15.12
N ASN A 77 -8.63 4.38 15.44
CA ASN A 77 -9.62 3.35 15.19
C ASN A 77 -9.64 2.95 13.70
N GLU A 78 -9.53 1.66 13.40
CA GLU A 78 -9.43 1.12 12.04
C GLU A 78 -10.59 1.56 11.14
N LYS A 79 -11.84 1.58 11.67
CA LYS A 79 -13.01 2.03 10.90
C LYS A 79 -12.92 3.48 10.48
N ALA A 80 -12.41 4.37 11.35
CA ALA A 80 -12.21 5.78 11.03
C ALA A 80 -11.13 5.95 9.95
N VAL A 81 -10.02 5.20 10.05
CA VAL A 81 -8.95 5.18 9.03
C VAL A 81 -9.51 4.74 7.67
N LEU A 82 -10.31 3.67 7.64
CA LEU A 82 -10.96 3.19 6.42
C LEU A 82 -11.93 4.22 5.84
N GLN A 83 -12.71 4.92 6.67
CA GLN A 83 -13.64 5.96 6.19
C GLN A 83 -12.91 7.11 5.50
N LEU A 84 -11.79 7.57 6.05
CA LEU A 84 -10.92 8.58 5.43
C LEU A 84 -10.36 8.08 4.09
N PHE A 85 -9.78 6.89 4.07
CA PHE A 85 -9.24 6.27 2.85
C PHE A 85 -10.31 6.13 1.76
N LEU A 86 -11.50 5.61 2.10
CA LEU A 86 -12.60 5.48 1.14
C LEU A 86 -13.09 6.84 0.63
N GLY A 87 -13.04 7.88 1.47
CA GLY A 87 -13.31 9.26 1.05
C GLY A 87 -12.36 9.72 -0.07
N MET A 88 -11.06 9.39 0.05
CA MET A 88 -10.06 9.67 -0.99
C MET A 88 -10.27 8.79 -2.23
N CYS A 89 -10.58 7.50 -2.05
CA CYS A 89 -10.90 6.59 -3.17
C CYS A 89 -12.01 7.12 -4.05
N ARG A 90 -13.10 7.67 -3.46
CA ARG A 90 -14.24 8.23 -4.22
C ARG A 90 -13.87 9.41 -5.12
N LYS A 91 -12.75 10.09 -4.85
CA LYS A 91 -12.23 11.19 -5.69
C LYS A 91 -11.29 10.72 -6.79
N ALA A 92 -10.71 9.53 -6.64
CA ALA A 92 -9.73 8.99 -7.58
C ALA A 92 -10.41 8.30 -8.78
N LYS A 93 -9.82 8.46 -9.96
CA LYS A 93 -10.11 7.65 -11.16
C LYS A 93 -9.20 6.42 -11.22
N THR A 94 -8.00 6.53 -10.67
CA THR A 94 -6.98 5.48 -10.68
C THR A 94 -6.44 5.26 -9.27
N LEU A 95 -6.36 3.99 -8.87
CA LEU A 95 -5.70 3.53 -7.65
C LEU A 95 -4.35 2.94 -8.03
N VAL A 96 -3.30 3.33 -7.33
CA VAL A 96 -1.92 2.92 -7.59
C VAL A 96 -1.31 2.37 -6.31
N ALA A 97 -0.65 1.22 -6.41
CA ALA A 97 0.21 0.70 -5.35
C ALA A 97 1.34 -0.15 -5.94
N HIS A 98 2.35 -0.43 -5.13
CA HIS A 98 3.39 -1.39 -5.51
C HIS A 98 3.00 -2.78 -5.01
N ASN A 99 2.50 -3.66 -5.88
CA ASN A 99 1.79 -4.90 -5.58
C ASN A 99 0.33 -4.67 -5.10
N ILE A 100 -0.42 -3.87 -5.84
CA ILE A 100 -1.80 -3.44 -5.51
C ILE A 100 -2.75 -4.59 -5.13
N LYS A 101 -2.46 -5.83 -5.57
CA LYS A 101 -3.25 -7.01 -5.21
C LYS A 101 -3.14 -7.30 -3.72
N PHE A 102 -1.94 -7.14 -3.13
CA PHE A 102 -1.70 -7.31 -1.70
C PHE A 102 -2.54 -6.31 -0.89
N ASP A 103 -2.38 -5.02 -1.16
CA ASP A 103 -3.09 -3.96 -0.44
C ASP A 103 -4.60 -4.06 -0.61
N SER A 104 -5.07 -4.47 -1.80
CA SER A 104 -6.50 -4.71 -2.03
C SER A 104 -7.07 -5.82 -1.15
N ILE A 105 -6.31 -6.89 -0.89
CA ILE A 105 -6.72 -7.96 0.04
C ILE A 105 -6.77 -7.43 1.47
N VAL A 106 -5.75 -6.71 1.90
CA VAL A 106 -5.64 -6.15 3.26
C VAL A 106 -6.80 -5.18 3.54
N ILE A 107 -7.06 -4.25 2.63
CA ILE A 107 -8.20 -3.33 2.72
C ILE A 107 -9.53 -4.10 2.72
N GLY A 108 -9.69 -5.10 1.83
CA GLY A 108 -10.88 -5.95 1.79
C GLY A 108 -11.13 -6.68 3.10
N ARG A 109 -10.07 -7.19 3.75
CA ARG A 109 -10.16 -7.81 5.08
C ARG A 109 -10.66 -6.83 6.13
N ALA A 110 -10.09 -5.62 6.18
CA ALA A 110 -10.47 -4.60 7.14
C ALA A 110 -11.93 -4.14 6.92
N LEU A 111 -12.35 -3.95 5.67
CA LEU A 111 -13.74 -3.63 5.35
C LEU A 111 -14.72 -4.71 5.83
N ALA A 112 -14.39 -6.00 5.60
CA ALA A 112 -15.22 -7.12 6.03
C ALA A 112 -15.37 -7.18 7.57
N ILE A 113 -14.31 -6.93 8.33
CA ILE A 113 -14.33 -6.88 9.80
C ILE A 113 -15.35 -5.85 10.31
N HIS A 114 -15.42 -4.69 9.64
CA HIS A 114 -16.30 -3.60 10.06
C HIS A 114 -17.68 -3.62 9.37
N GLY A 115 -18.00 -4.69 8.63
CA GLY A 115 -19.26 -4.79 7.88
C GLY A 115 -19.43 -3.65 6.84
N MET A 116 -18.31 -3.09 6.36
CA MET A 116 -18.31 -2.04 5.34
C MET A 116 -18.24 -2.67 3.96
N THR A 117 -19.12 -2.22 3.08
CA THR A 117 -19.08 -2.61 1.67
C THR A 117 -18.54 -1.45 0.83
N TYR A 118 -17.51 -1.71 0.05
CA TYR A 118 -16.98 -0.78 -0.94
C TYR A 118 -16.35 -1.55 -2.08
N GLU A 119 -16.82 -1.30 -3.26
CA GLU A 119 -16.21 -1.84 -4.46
C GLU A 119 -15.17 -0.84 -4.97
N LEU A 120 -13.91 -1.28 -5.00
CA LEU A 120 -12.82 -0.52 -5.64
C LEU A 120 -12.97 -0.63 -7.16
N SER A 121 -13.92 0.13 -7.71
CA SER A 121 -14.29 0.12 -9.14
C SER A 121 -13.36 0.97 -10.02
N GLN A 122 -12.41 1.69 -9.41
CA GLN A 122 -11.44 2.52 -10.12
C GLN A 122 -10.46 1.67 -10.95
N ASN A 123 -9.87 2.30 -11.96
CA ASN A 123 -8.74 1.70 -12.65
C ASN A 123 -7.61 1.41 -11.67
N LYS A 124 -7.09 0.19 -11.68
CA LYS A 124 -5.96 -0.23 -10.82
C LYS A 124 -4.68 -0.24 -11.63
N PHE A 125 -3.62 0.33 -11.06
CA PHE A 125 -2.30 0.33 -11.65
C PHE A 125 -1.28 -0.23 -10.65
N CYS A 126 -0.59 -1.28 -11.03
CA CYS A 126 0.45 -1.93 -10.23
C CYS A 126 1.82 -1.52 -10.74
N THR A 127 2.57 -0.72 -9.96
CA THR A 127 3.93 -0.31 -10.35
C THR A 127 4.90 -1.50 -10.36
N MET A 128 4.70 -2.52 -9.53
CA MET A 128 5.48 -3.75 -9.52
C MET A 128 5.37 -4.48 -10.86
N GLU A 129 4.15 -4.77 -11.31
CA GLU A 129 3.91 -5.44 -12.58
C GLU A 129 4.42 -4.61 -13.76
N ALA A 130 4.13 -3.31 -13.78
CA ALA A 130 4.53 -2.41 -14.86
C ALA A 130 6.07 -2.26 -15.00
N THR A 131 6.82 -2.44 -13.91
CA THR A 131 8.29 -2.37 -13.95
C THR A 131 8.97 -3.71 -14.18
N THR A 132 8.26 -4.84 -14.12
CA THR A 132 8.84 -6.19 -14.25
C THR A 132 9.54 -6.38 -15.60
N ASP A 133 8.86 -6.08 -16.71
CA ASP A 133 9.42 -6.22 -18.05
C ASP A 133 10.46 -5.13 -18.41
N ILE A 134 10.42 -4.02 -17.70
CA ILE A 134 11.39 -2.94 -17.86
C ILE A 134 12.71 -3.29 -17.17
N LEU A 135 12.63 -3.77 -15.93
CA LEU A 135 13.81 -4.10 -15.13
C LEU A 135 14.46 -5.44 -15.52
N ARG A 136 13.65 -6.40 -15.95
CA ARG A 136 14.08 -7.74 -16.37
C ARG A 136 15.01 -8.43 -15.36
N LEU A 137 14.71 -8.25 -14.07
CA LEU A 137 15.50 -8.87 -13.00
C LEU A 137 15.36 -10.40 -13.07
N PRO A 138 16.48 -11.17 -13.05
CA PRO A 138 16.41 -12.61 -13.19
C PRO A 138 15.68 -13.25 -12.01
N GLY A 139 14.83 -14.23 -12.31
CA GLY A 139 14.09 -15.04 -11.36
C GLY A 139 14.12 -16.52 -11.78
N PRO A 140 13.63 -17.43 -10.93
CA PRO A 140 13.72 -18.88 -11.20
C PRO A 140 12.86 -19.34 -12.40
N TYR A 141 11.82 -18.58 -12.77
CA TYR A 141 10.88 -18.92 -13.85
C TYR A 141 10.67 -17.75 -14.83
N GLY A 142 11.70 -16.94 -15.07
CA GLY A 142 11.64 -15.73 -15.89
C GLY A 142 12.05 -14.49 -15.11
N TYR A 143 11.38 -13.36 -15.34
CA TYR A 143 11.68 -12.16 -14.57
C TYR A 143 10.96 -12.19 -13.21
N LYS A 144 11.69 -11.87 -12.13
CA LYS A 144 11.07 -11.71 -10.80
C LYS A 144 10.35 -10.37 -10.72
N TRP A 145 9.33 -10.30 -9.91
CA TRP A 145 8.72 -9.03 -9.51
C TRP A 145 9.73 -8.18 -8.72
N PRO A 146 9.99 -6.95 -9.17
CA PRO A 146 10.92 -6.07 -8.47
C PRO A 146 10.32 -5.59 -7.14
N LYS A 147 11.19 -5.37 -6.15
CA LYS A 147 10.84 -4.61 -4.95
C LYS A 147 10.67 -3.13 -5.35
N LEU A 148 9.91 -2.36 -4.57
CA LEU A 148 9.76 -0.91 -4.79
C LEU A 148 11.11 -0.20 -4.81
N THR A 149 12.03 -0.55 -3.90
CA THR A 149 13.39 0.00 -3.84
C THR A 149 14.22 -0.30 -5.09
N GLU A 150 14.03 -1.47 -5.72
CA GLU A 150 14.70 -1.85 -6.98
C GLU A 150 14.12 -1.04 -8.16
N ALA A 151 12.79 -0.90 -8.22
CA ALA A 151 12.11 -0.09 -9.23
C ALA A 151 12.51 1.39 -9.11
N TYR A 152 12.51 1.92 -7.89
CA TYR A 152 12.92 3.30 -7.60
C TYR A 152 14.37 3.55 -8.02
N PHE A 153 15.30 2.66 -7.63
CA PHE A 153 16.71 2.77 -8.03
C PHE A 153 16.88 2.73 -9.56
N TYR A 154 16.11 1.88 -10.24
CA TYR A 154 16.15 1.83 -11.71
C TYR A 154 15.75 3.17 -12.33
N CYS A 155 14.64 3.75 -11.87
CA CYS A 155 14.09 5.00 -12.42
C CYS A 155 14.98 6.22 -12.14
N PHE A 156 15.55 6.32 -10.94
CA PHE A 156 16.16 7.56 -10.45
C PHE A 156 17.67 7.46 -10.17
N LYS A 157 18.26 6.27 -10.25
CA LYS A 157 19.68 5.98 -9.96
C LYS A 157 20.13 6.41 -8.56
N LYS A 158 19.18 6.50 -7.62
CA LYS A 158 19.41 6.81 -6.21
C LYS A 158 18.67 5.82 -5.31
N LYS A 159 19.18 5.61 -4.09
CA LYS A 159 18.51 4.74 -3.11
C LYS A 159 17.25 5.45 -2.58
N MET A 160 16.17 4.68 -2.43
CA MET A 160 14.98 5.10 -1.71
C MET A 160 15.31 5.11 -0.21
N THR A 161 14.86 6.14 0.51
CA THR A 161 14.99 6.26 1.96
C THR A 161 13.67 5.97 2.65
N GLY A 162 13.71 5.43 3.87
CA GLY A 162 12.52 5.19 4.68
C GLY A 162 11.65 4.01 4.21
N ALA A 163 12.19 3.07 3.41
CA ALA A 163 11.46 1.86 3.01
C ALA A 163 10.90 1.14 4.24
N HIS A 164 9.66 0.60 4.10
CA HIS A 164 8.86 -0.01 5.17
C HIS A 164 8.27 0.99 6.18
N ASP A 165 8.11 2.25 5.78
CA ASP A 165 7.14 3.19 6.30
C ASP A 165 6.11 3.44 5.20
N ALA A 166 4.82 3.23 5.48
CA ALA A 166 3.80 3.28 4.43
C ALA A 166 3.81 4.61 3.65
N MET A 167 4.09 5.75 4.31
CA MET A 167 4.13 7.02 3.61
C MET A 167 5.38 7.18 2.72
N ALA A 168 6.53 6.68 3.17
CA ALA A 168 7.74 6.68 2.33
C ALA A 168 7.55 5.78 1.11
N ASP A 169 6.89 4.62 1.29
CA ASP A 169 6.59 3.69 0.20
C ASP A 169 5.54 4.28 -0.76
N VAL A 170 4.51 4.99 -0.28
CA VAL A 170 3.57 5.75 -1.11
C VAL A 170 4.29 6.80 -1.96
N ARG A 171 5.21 7.58 -1.37
CA ARG A 171 5.97 8.61 -2.11
C ARG A 171 6.86 7.98 -3.18
N GLY A 172 7.61 6.93 -2.83
CA GLY A 172 8.44 6.19 -3.79
C GLY A 172 7.62 5.56 -4.91
N CYS A 173 6.47 4.96 -4.58
CA CYS A 173 5.54 4.40 -5.55
C CYS A 173 4.95 5.46 -6.48
N ALA A 174 4.58 6.64 -5.96
CA ALA A 174 4.08 7.77 -6.75
C ALA A 174 5.14 8.27 -7.74
N GLU A 175 6.39 8.46 -7.31
CA GLU A 175 7.48 8.86 -8.18
C GLU A 175 7.70 7.84 -9.31
N VAL A 176 7.72 6.54 -9.01
CA VAL A 176 7.83 5.45 -10.01
C VAL A 176 6.64 5.47 -10.98
N TYR A 177 5.40 5.64 -10.47
CA TYR A 177 4.21 5.72 -11.30
C TYR A 177 4.26 6.89 -12.28
N PHE A 178 4.61 8.09 -11.81
CA PHE A 178 4.70 9.27 -12.68
C PHE A 178 5.87 9.17 -13.67
N TRP A 179 6.99 8.55 -13.26
CA TRP A 179 8.07 8.23 -14.19
C TRP A 179 7.57 7.32 -15.32
N LEU A 180 6.84 6.24 -15.00
CA LEU A 180 6.28 5.32 -15.99
C LEU A 180 5.30 6.01 -16.95
N LYS A 181 4.52 6.98 -16.47
CA LYS A 181 3.62 7.76 -17.33
C LYS A 181 4.34 8.61 -18.36
N LYS A 182 5.54 9.09 -18.03
CA LYS A 182 6.37 9.93 -18.93
C LYS A 182 7.14 9.10 -19.98
N GLN A 183 7.17 7.76 -19.85
CA GLN A 183 7.79 6.86 -20.83
C GLN A 183 6.84 6.44 -21.97
N LYS A 184 5.56 6.74 -21.86
CA LYS A 184 4.53 6.48 -22.88
C LYS A 184 4.38 7.69 -23.81
#